data_a6578eede548e7e4cfa7e7bc20da975d
#
_entry.id   a6578eede548e7e4cfa7e7bc20da975d
#
_cell.length_a   1.000
_cell.length_b   1.000
_cell.length_c   1.000
_cell.angle_alpha   90.00
_cell.angle_beta   90.00
_cell.angle_gamma   90.00
#
_symmetry.space_group_name_H-M   'P 1'
#
loop_
_entity.id
_entity.type
_entity.pdbx_description
1 polymer ?
#
loop_
_entity_poly.entity_id
_entity_poly.type
_entity_poly.pdbx_seq_one_letter_code
_entity_poly.pdbx_strand_id
1 'polypeptide(L)'
;MKKKIAALERSVAKIKRELAELGDMRPGSLSVQTRKWGGEYCQLSYTHRGKGHTEYVPQARRKTVERQLAGYRKFRKLMREWIDLEIRLCKLELNLETESDQ
;
A
#
# COMPACT_ATOMS: atom_id res chain seq x y z
N MET A 1 13.44 -26.65 -7.52
CA MET A 1 13.55 -25.43 -6.69
C MET A 1 13.94 -24.17 -7.46
N LYS A 2 14.89 -24.26 -8.36
CA LYS A 2 15.32 -23.08 -9.14
C LYS A 2 14.18 -22.46 -9.94
N LYS A 3 13.27 -23.25 -10.48
CA LYS A 3 12.10 -22.75 -11.23
C LYS A 3 11.15 -21.97 -10.33
N LYS A 4 10.95 -22.43 -9.07
CA LYS A 4 10.11 -21.75 -8.10
C LYS A 4 10.70 -20.41 -7.70
N ILE A 5 12.01 -20.38 -7.46
CA ILE A 5 12.73 -19.16 -7.11
C ILE A 5 12.61 -18.14 -8.23
N ALA A 6 12.85 -18.55 -9.48
CA ALA A 6 12.74 -17.66 -10.62
C ALA A 6 11.33 -17.10 -10.79
N ALA A 7 10.30 -17.93 -10.58
CA ALA A 7 8.91 -17.49 -10.67
C ALA A 7 8.58 -16.46 -9.58
N LEU A 8 9.05 -16.69 -8.35
CA LEU A 8 8.85 -15.75 -7.25
C LEU A 8 9.59 -14.44 -7.49
N GLU A 9 10.81 -14.50 -8.01
CA GLU A 9 11.59 -13.32 -8.36
C GLU A 9 10.88 -12.47 -9.42
N ARG A 10 10.26 -13.12 -10.41
CA ARG A 10 9.48 -12.41 -11.43
C ARG A 10 8.26 -11.71 -10.81
N SER A 11 7.60 -12.38 -9.87
CA SER A 11 6.46 -11.79 -9.14
C SER A 11 6.89 -10.59 -8.32
N VAL A 12 8.04 -10.68 -7.64
CA VAL A 12 8.61 -9.56 -6.88
C VAL A 12 8.96 -8.40 -7.81
N ALA A 13 9.57 -8.69 -8.95
CA ALA A 13 9.92 -7.66 -9.93
C ALA A 13 8.68 -6.93 -10.45
N LYS A 14 7.58 -7.65 -10.65
CA LYS A 14 6.31 -7.06 -11.07
C LYS A 14 5.77 -6.10 -9.99
N ILE A 15 5.82 -6.51 -8.74
CA ILE A 15 5.38 -5.67 -7.62
C ILE A 15 6.23 -4.40 -7.54
N LYS A 16 7.54 -4.52 -7.67
CA LYS A 16 8.45 -3.36 -7.67
C LYS A 16 8.12 -2.38 -8.78
N ARG A 17 7.78 -2.89 -9.96
CA ARG A 17 7.36 -2.03 -11.08
C ARG A 17 6.06 -1.30 -10.76
N GLU A 18 5.08 -2.02 -10.20
CA GLU A 18 3.80 -1.41 -9.82
C GLU A 18 3.98 -0.35 -8.73
N LEU A 19 4.90 -0.59 -7.78
CA LEU A 19 5.24 0.40 -6.75
C LEU A 19 5.86 1.66 -7.37
N ALA A 20 6.76 1.47 -8.34
CA ALA A 20 7.39 2.59 -9.03
C ALA A 20 6.41 3.43 -9.84
N GLU A 21 5.31 2.82 -10.29
CA GLU A 21 4.26 3.48 -11.06
C GLU A 21 3.22 4.20 -10.20
N LEU A 22 3.22 3.97 -8.88
CA LEU A 22 2.31 4.66 -7.99
C LEU A 22 2.61 6.16 -7.99
N GLY A 23 1.56 6.95 -8.12
CA GLY A 23 1.68 8.40 -7.99
C GLY A 23 1.68 8.78 -6.51
N ASP A 24 1.18 9.97 -6.25
CA ASP A 24 1.04 10.44 -4.88
C ASP A 24 0.05 9.57 -4.11
N MET A 25 0.29 9.45 -2.82
CA MET A 25 -0.56 8.66 -1.93
C MET A 25 -0.52 9.23 -0.54
N ARG A 26 -1.56 8.95 0.22
CA ARG A 26 -1.58 9.33 1.64
C ARG A 26 -2.50 8.39 2.41
N PRO A 27 -2.20 8.12 3.69
CA PRO A 27 -3.10 7.35 4.55
C PRO A 27 -4.31 8.17 4.96
N GLY A 28 -5.36 7.49 5.34
CA GLY A 28 -6.50 8.14 5.96
C GLY A 28 -7.82 7.59 5.46
N SER A 29 -8.87 8.14 6.03
CA SER A 29 -10.24 7.85 5.63
C SER A 29 -11.01 9.14 5.47
N LEU A 30 -11.82 9.19 4.43
CA LEU A 30 -12.62 10.35 4.09
C LEU A 30 -14.05 10.12 4.57
N SER A 31 -14.61 11.09 5.28
CA SER A 31 -15.99 11.05 5.74
C SER A 31 -16.73 12.28 5.26
N VAL A 32 -18.02 12.10 4.99
CA VAL A 32 -18.89 13.22 4.60
C VAL A 32 -19.59 13.72 5.84
N GLN A 33 -19.49 15.01 6.10
CA GLN A 33 -20.12 15.68 7.24
C GLN A 33 -21.20 16.62 6.74
N THR A 34 -22.26 16.77 7.51
CA THR A 34 -23.37 17.65 7.18
C THR A 34 -23.36 18.87 8.11
N ARG A 35 -23.50 20.06 7.54
CA ARG A 35 -23.56 21.31 8.32
C ARG A 35 -24.99 21.52 8.81
N LYS A 36 -25.12 22.21 9.96
CA LYS A 36 -26.44 22.50 10.57
C LYS A 36 -27.38 23.29 9.65
N TRP A 37 -26.79 24.17 8.83
CA TRP A 37 -27.57 25.05 7.93
C TRP A 37 -27.52 24.57 6.48
N GLY A 38 -27.29 23.28 6.27
CA GLY A 38 -27.26 22.69 4.94
C GLY A 38 -25.87 22.65 4.35
N GLY A 39 -25.73 21.85 3.31
CA GLY A 39 -24.46 21.63 2.66
C GLY A 39 -23.63 20.54 3.33
N GLU A 40 -22.75 19.96 2.53
CA GLU A 40 -21.87 18.88 2.97
C GLU A 40 -20.42 19.29 2.77
N TYR A 41 -19.55 18.74 3.59
CA TYR A 41 -18.12 18.87 3.42
C TYR A 41 -17.46 17.55 3.75
N CYS A 42 -16.24 17.38 3.27
CA CYS A 42 -15.48 16.16 3.53
C CYS A 42 -14.42 16.41 4.59
N GLN A 43 -14.20 15.40 5.42
CA GLN A 43 -13.22 15.43 6.48
C GLN A 43 -12.30 14.25 6.31
N LEU A 44 -11.00 14.51 6.29
CA LEU A 44 -9.99 13.48 6.17
C LEU A 44 -9.38 13.25 7.55
N SER A 45 -9.41 12.00 8.00
CA SER A 45 -8.82 11.60 9.28
C SER A 45 -7.69 10.61 9.03
N TYR A 46 -6.55 10.82 9.65
CA TYR A 46 -5.42 9.90 9.54
C TYR A 46 -4.59 9.93 10.81
N THR A 47 -3.81 8.87 11.02
CA THR A 47 -2.87 8.79 12.12
C THR A 47 -1.46 8.70 11.52
N HIS A 48 -0.57 9.53 12.03
CA HIS A 48 0.82 9.55 11.60
C HIS A 48 1.71 9.68 12.81
N ARG A 49 2.67 8.77 12.94
CA ARG A 49 3.60 8.71 14.07
C ARG A 49 2.88 8.73 15.43
N GLY A 50 1.78 7.98 15.50
CA GLY A 50 0.99 7.85 16.73
C GLY A 50 0.07 9.01 17.04
N LYS A 51 0.01 10.02 16.17
CA LYS A 51 -0.86 11.19 16.36
C LYS A 51 -2.00 11.18 15.36
N GLY A 52 -3.21 11.41 15.85
CA GLY A 52 -4.39 11.58 15.00
C GLY A 52 -4.46 12.98 14.43
N HIS A 53 -4.84 13.05 13.17
CA HIS A 53 -4.99 14.31 12.44
C HIS A 53 -6.33 14.35 11.74
N THR A 54 -6.89 15.53 11.63
CA THR A 54 -8.14 15.74 10.90
C THR A 54 -7.99 16.98 10.04
N GLU A 55 -8.36 16.85 8.76
CA GLU A 55 -8.27 17.94 7.81
C GLU A 55 -9.61 18.14 7.10
N TYR A 56 -9.97 19.41 6.87
CA TYR A 56 -11.09 19.75 6.03
C TYR A 56 -10.72 19.56 4.56
N VAL A 57 -11.61 18.92 3.78
CA VAL A 57 -11.42 18.72 2.35
C VAL A 57 -12.56 19.40 1.59
N PRO A 58 -12.26 20.46 0.84
CA PRO A 58 -13.28 21.09 -0.01
C PRO A 58 -13.81 20.14 -1.07
N GLN A 59 -15.07 20.27 -1.46
CA GLN A 59 -15.68 19.41 -2.48
C GLN A 59 -14.89 19.40 -3.78
N ALA A 60 -14.30 20.51 -4.15
CA ALA A 60 -13.50 20.62 -5.38
C ALA A 60 -12.24 19.73 -5.33
N ARG A 61 -11.79 19.35 -4.13
CA ARG A 61 -10.58 18.55 -3.93
C ARG A 61 -10.87 17.09 -3.59
N ARG A 62 -12.15 16.74 -3.46
CA ARG A 62 -12.55 15.40 -3.03
C ARG A 62 -11.98 14.29 -3.92
N LYS A 63 -12.09 14.43 -5.23
CA LYS A 63 -11.59 13.41 -6.16
C LYS A 63 -10.08 13.22 -6.05
N THR A 64 -9.34 14.30 -5.86
CA THR A 64 -7.89 14.24 -5.69
C THR A 64 -7.53 13.45 -4.43
N VAL A 65 -8.20 13.75 -3.33
CA VAL A 65 -7.95 13.05 -2.06
C VAL A 65 -8.34 11.58 -2.17
N GLU A 66 -9.48 11.26 -2.79
CA GLU A 66 -9.90 9.88 -3.00
C GLU A 66 -8.86 9.09 -3.80
N ARG A 67 -8.28 9.70 -4.82
CA ARG A 67 -7.21 9.09 -5.62
C ARG A 67 -5.98 8.83 -4.77
N GLN A 68 -5.58 9.77 -3.93
CA GLN A 68 -4.43 9.63 -3.05
C GLN A 68 -4.64 8.53 -2.01
N LEU A 69 -5.85 8.43 -1.46
CA LEU A 69 -6.20 7.37 -0.52
C LEU A 69 -6.20 6.00 -1.20
N ALA A 70 -6.71 5.93 -2.44
CA ALA A 70 -6.69 4.70 -3.22
C ALA A 70 -5.25 4.25 -3.51
N GLY A 71 -4.37 5.21 -3.81
CA GLY A 71 -2.94 4.94 -4.01
C GLY A 71 -2.29 4.33 -2.78
N TYR A 72 -2.63 4.85 -1.61
CA TYR A 72 -2.10 4.32 -0.35
C TYR A 72 -2.60 2.89 -0.09
N ARG A 73 -3.88 2.63 -0.35
CA ARG A 73 -4.42 1.27 -0.19
C ARG A 73 -3.73 0.29 -1.13
N LYS A 74 -3.47 0.69 -2.36
CA LYS A 74 -2.72 -0.14 -3.32
C LYS A 74 -1.29 -0.37 -2.86
N PHE A 75 -0.63 0.67 -2.36
CA PHE A 75 0.71 0.57 -1.79
C PHE A 75 0.76 -0.48 -0.67
N ARG A 76 -0.19 -0.43 0.26
CA ARG A 76 -0.23 -1.38 1.38
C ARG A 76 -0.43 -2.81 0.90
N LYS A 77 -1.31 -2.99 -0.09
CA LYS A 77 -1.55 -4.32 -0.67
C LYS A 77 -0.29 -4.87 -1.31
N LEU A 78 0.39 -4.06 -2.11
CA LEU A 78 1.63 -4.45 -2.79
C LEU A 78 2.73 -4.78 -1.78
N MET A 79 2.83 -4.02 -0.71
CA MET A 79 3.82 -4.26 0.34
C MET A 79 3.59 -5.61 1.03
N ARG A 80 2.34 -5.93 1.35
CA ARG A 80 2.00 -7.22 1.95
C ARG A 80 2.35 -8.38 1.03
N GLU A 81 1.99 -8.25 -0.25
CA GLU A 81 2.30 -9.27 -1.25
C GLU A 81 3.80 -9.46 -1.40
N TRP A 82 4.55 -8.36 -1.41
CA TRP A 82 6.00 -8.42 -1.50
C TRP A 82 6.60 -9.14 -0.28
N ILE A 83 6.16 -8.78 0.91
CA ILE A 83 6.64 -9.41 2.15
C ILE A 83 6.38 -10.92 2.10
N ASP A 84 5.17 -11.33 1.70
CA ASP A 84 4.83 -12.76 1.58
C ASP A 84 5.75 -13.48 0.60
N LEU A 85 6.04 -12.87 -0.54
CA LEU A 85 6.93 -13.44 -1.54
C LEU A 85 8.38 -13.52 -1.05
N GLU A 86 8.85 -12.49 -0.35
CA GLU A 86 10.21 -12.47 0.19
C GLU A 86 10.40 -13.56 1.26
N ILE A 87 9.39 -13.78 2.09
CA ILE A 87 9.44 -14.85 3.09
C ILE A 87 9.62 -16.20 2.40
N ARG A 88 8.86 -16.45 1.33
CA ARG A 88 8.98 -17.68 0.55
C ARG A 88 10.35 -17.82 -0.09
N LEU A 89 10.84 -16.73 -0.70
CA LEU A 89 12.16 -16.71 -1.34
C LEU A 89 13.27 -17.00 -0.33
N CYS A 90 13.23 -16.34 0.82
CA CYS A 90 14.24 -16.53 1.85
C CYS A 90 14.24 -17.98 2.36
N LYS A 91 13.07 -18.57 2.51
CA LYS A 91 12.98 -19.98 2.93
C LYS A 91 13.58 -20.93 1.89
N LEU A 92 13.28 -20.68 0.60
CA LEU A 92 13.81 -21.52 -0.47
C LEU A 92 15.32 -21.36 -0.62
N GLU A 93 15.84 -20.16 -0.49
CA GLU A 93 17.29 -19.90 -0.55
C GLU A 93 18.00 -20.58 0.61
N LEU A 94 17.44 -20.52 1.81
CA LEU A 94 17.99 -21.19 2.98
C LEU A 94 18.03 -22.72 2.78
N ASN A 95 16.96 -23.28 2.21
CA ASN A 95 16.93 -24.72 1.91
C ASN A 95 18.00 -25.12 0.89
N LEU A 96 18.24 -24.28 -0.13
CA LEU A 96 19.28 -24.54 -1.11
C LEU A 96 20.67 -24.51 -0.48
N GLU A 97 20.93 -23.57 0.42
CA GLU A 97 22.20 -23.50 1.15
C GLU A 97 22.41 -24.74 2.01
N THR A 98 21.35 -25.18 2.70
CA THR A 98 21.41 -26.41 3.52
C THR A 98 21.70 -27.62 2.65
N GLU A 99 21.09 -27.74 1.49
CA GLU A 99 21.35 -28.83 0.54
C GLU A 99 22.78 -28.79 0.02
N SER A 100 23.31 -27.59 -0.22
CA SER A 100 24.69 -27.41 -0.70
C SER A 100 25.73 -27.81 0.34
N ASP A 101 25.42 -27.68 1.61
CA ASP A 101 26.33 -28.01 2.71
C ASP A 101 26.39 -29.52 2.99
N GLN A 102 25.55 -30.30 2.36
CA GLN A 102 25.54 -31.75 2.47
C GLN A 102 26.34 -32.36 1.35
#